data_dfdc839c3d9dbd473f05cfb36175137e
#
_entry.id   dfdc839c3d9dbd473f05cfb36175137e
#
_cell.length_a   1.000
_cell.length_b   1.000
_cell.length_c   1.000
_cell.angle_alpha   90.00
_cell.angle_beta   90.00
_cell.angle_gamma   90.00
#
_symmetry.space_group_name_H-M   'P 1'
#
loop_
_entity.id
_entity.type
_entity.pdbx_description
1 polymer ?
#
loop_
_entity_poly.entity_id
_entity_poly.type
_entity_poly.pdbx_seq_one_letter_code
_entity_poly.pdbx_strand_id
1 'polypeptide(L)'
;SELAAKEFPDLDVTIRGAVSIARRLQDPLAELVKIEPKSIGVGQYQHDVNQFQLARNLDAVVEDCVNAVGVEINTASSALLSQVAGLNQTIAHNIVEFRNQNGPFKQRKRLKKVARLGDKSFEQAAGFLRIHNAMNPLDNSAVHPESYSVVQKIISKNNIDIGSLIGNSQLLKSLSATDYTDEQFGLPTVTDIIAE
;
A
#
# COMPACT_ATOMS: atom_id res chain seq x y z
N SER A 1 -6.40 -8.13 -20.81
CA SER A 1 -5.85 -6.76 -20.79
C SER A 1 -4.41 -6.76 -21.31
N GLU A 2 -3.93 -5.63 -21.75
CA GLU A 2 -2.54 -5.45 -22.21
C GLU A 2 -1.53 -5.74 -21.09
N LEU A 3 -1.86 -5.35 -19.86
CA LEU A 3 -1.03 -5.62 -18.68
C LEU A 3 -0.86 -7.13 -18.44
N ALA A 4 -1.94 -7.93 -18.56
CA ALA A 4 -1.86 -9.38 -18.45
C ALA A 4 -1.03 -10.02 -19.57
N ALA A 5 -1.05 -9.45 -20.77
CA ALA A 5 -0.21 -9.92 -21.88
C ALA A 5 1.27 -9.63 -21.66
N LYS A 6 1.60 -8.48 -21.06
CA LYS A 6 2.98 -8.14 -20.67
C LYS A 6 3.50 -8.99 -19.51
N GLU A 7 2.63 -9.35 -18.57
CA GLU A 7 3.01 -10.17 -17.41
C GLU A 7 3.26 -11.65 -17.79
N PHE A 8 2.49 -12.17 -18.75
CA PHE A 8 2.59 -13.56 -19.22
C PHE A 8 2.62 -13.61 -20.74
N PRO A 9 3.72 -13.17 -21.38
CA PRO A 9 3.80 -13.10 -22.84
C PRO A 9 3.71 -14.47 -23.51
N ASP A 10 4.24 -15.51 -22.86
CA ASP A 10 4.32 -16.87 -23.40
C ASP A 10 3.06 -17.71 -23.16
N LEU A 11 2.08 -17.20 -22.41
CA LEU A 11 0.84 -17.92 -22.15
C LEU A 11 -0.25 -17.57 -23.19
N ASP A 12 -1.02 -18.56 -23.59
CA ASP A 12 -2.24 -18.37 -24.38
C ASP A 12 -3.26 -17.47 -23.68
N VAL A 13 -4.09 -16.76 -24.45
CA VAL A 13 -5.11 -15.84 -23.95
C VAL A 13 -6.07 -16.51 -22.97
N THR A 14 -6.47 -17.75 -23.25
CA THR A 14 -7.38 -18.55 -22.40
C THR A 14 -6.73 -18.88 -21.06
N ILE A 15 -5.46 -19.29 -21.10
CA ILE A 15 -4.69 -19.60 -19.88
C ILE A 15 -4.45 -18.32 -19.06
N ARG A 16 -4.11 -17.20 -19.70
CA ARG A 16 -4.02 -15.90 -19.01
C ARG A 16 -5.32 -15.51 -18.31
N GLY A 17 -6.46 -15.78 -18.96
CA GLY A 17 -7.79 -15.58 -18.37
C GLY A 17 -8.03 -16.46 -17.14
N ALA A 18 -7.70 -17.73 -17.23
CA ALA A 18 -7.82 -18.68 -16.11
C ALA A 18 -6.94 -18.30 -14.92
N VAL A 19 -5.68 -17.91 -15.18
CA VAL A 19 -4.75 -17.39 -14.14
C VAL A 19 -5.33 -16.16 -13.46
N SER A 20 -5.85 -15.19 -14.23
CA SER A 20 -6.45 -13.97 -13.67
C SER A 20 -7.67 -14.29 -12.79
N ILE A 21 -8.55 -15.19 -13.20
CA ILE A 21 -9.71 -15.62 -12.41
C ILE A 21 -9.27 -16.30 -11.11
N ALA A 22 -8.28 -17.20 -11.16
CA ALA A 22 -7.76 -17.87 -9.97
C ALA A 22 -7.11 -16.88 -8.99
N ARG A 23 -6.35 -15.92 -9.50
CA ARG A 23 -5.70 -14.88 -8.68
C ARG A 23 -6.69 -13.93 -8.02
N ARG A 24 -7.84 -13.64 -8.63
CA ARG A 24 -8.90 -12.83 -8.00
C ARG A 24 -9.41 -13.43 -6.70
N LEU A 25 -9.32 -14.74 -6.54
CA LEU A 25 -9.68 -15.40 -5.29
C LEU A 25 -8.63 -15.16 -4.19
N GLN A 26 -7.35 -15.04 -4.57
CA GLN A 26 -6.24 -14.83 -3.65
C GLN A 26 -6.03 -13.36 -3.31
N ASP A 27 -6.00 -12.51 -4.33
CA ASP A 27 -5.80 -11.06 -4.25
C ASP A 27 -6.64 -10.36 -5.35
N PRO A 28 -7.92 -10.04 -5.06
CA PRO A 28 -8.79 -9.41 -6.04
C PRO A 28 -8.26 -8.06 -6.51
N LEU A 29 -7.64 -7.27 -5.63
CA LEU A 29 -7.16 -5.94 -5.95
C LEU A 29 -6.02 -5.98 -6.97
N ALA A 30 -5.06 -6.91 -6.80
CA ALA A 30 -3.94 -7.10 -7.72
C ALA A 30 -4.37 -7.42 -9.16
N GLU A 31 -5.54 -8.04 -9.35
CA GLU A 31 -6.08 -8.34 -10.66
C GLU A 31 -7.02 -7.26 -11.19
N LEU A 32 -7.84 -6.64 -10.33
CA LEU A 32 -8.79 -5.61 -10.73
C LEU A 32 -8.10 -4.36 -11.25
N VAL A 33 -6.96 -3.95 -10.69
CA VAL A 33 -6.18 -2.79 -11.16
C VAL A 33 -5.63 -2.95 -12.59
N LYS A 34 -5.65 -4.16 -13.15
CA LYS A 34 -5.26 -4.44 -14.54
C LYS A 34 -6.39 -4.21 -15.54
N ILE A 35 -7.59 -3.89 -15.07
CA ILE A 35 -8.77 -3.65 -15.90
C ILE A 35 -9.10 -2.16 -15.82
N GLU A 36 -9.26 -1.55 -16.97
CA GLU A 36 -9.71 -0.15 -17.02
C GLU A 36 -11.10 -0.03 -16.36
N PRO A 37 -11.28 0.85 -15.35
CA PRO A 37 -12.54 0.97 -14.59
C PRO A 37 -13.77 1.21 -15.47
N LYS A 38 -13.65 1.99 -16.54
CA LYS A 38 -14.73 2.22 -17.49
C LYS A 38 -15.23 0.94 -18.19
N SER A 39 -14.33 -0.04 -18.38
CA SER A 39 -14.67 -1.31 -19.02
C SER A 39 -15.50 -2.23 -18.12
N ILE A 40 -15.46 -2.00 -16.80
CA ILE A 40 -16.30 -2.74 -15.82
C ILE A 40 -17.73 -2.18 -15.83
N GLY A 41 -17.90 -0.90 -16.13
CA GLY A 41 -19.14 -0.16 -16.04
C GLY A 41 -19.33 0.50 -14.67
N VAL A 42 -19.43 1.83 -14.67
CA VAL A 42 -19.50 2.64 -13.45
C VAL A 42 -20.86 3.31 -13.25
N GLY A 43 -21.72 3.27 -14.26
CA GLY A 43 -23.06 3.84 -14.18
C GLY A 43 -23.79 3.84 -15.51
N GLN A 44 -25.12 3.92 -15.45
CA GLN A 44 -26.01 3.90 -16.62
C GLN A 44 -25.68 5.03 -17.59
N TYR A 45 -25.33 6.21 -17.09
CA TYR A 45 -25.07 7.41 -17.88
C TYR A 45 -23.57 7.73 -18.04
N GLN A 46 -22.70 6.72 -17.92
CA GLN A 46 -21.26 6.94 -18.03
C GLN A 46 -20.83 7.54 -19.39
N HIS A 47 -21.60 7.32 -20.44
CA HIS A 47 -21.31 7.85 -21.79
C HIS A 47 -21.77 9.31 -21.99
N ASP A 48 -22.66 9.80 -21.11
CA ASP A 48 -23.23 11.15 -21.20
C ASP A 48 -22.42 12.21 -20.45
N VAL A 49 -21.40 11.78 -19.69
CA VAL A 49 -20.51 12.66 -18.94
C VAL A 49 -19.19 12.91 -19.67
N ASN A 50 -18.45 13.93 -19.24
CA ASN A 50 -17.14 14.22 -19.79
C ASN A 50 -16.18 13.05 -19.51
N GLN A 51 -15.72 12.38 -20.57
CA GLN A 51 -14.92 11.15 -20.49
C GLN A 51 -13.53 11.36 -19.87
N PHE A 52 -12.95 12.55 -20.05
CA PHE A 52 -11.65 12.88 -19.46
C PHE A 52 -11.78 13.05 -17.94
N GLN A 53 -12.79 13.78 -17.49
CA GLN A 53 -13.05 13.95 -16.05
C GLN A 53 -13.44 12.62 -15.38
N LEU A 54 -14.26 11.81 -16.08
CA LEU A 54 -14.62 10.49 -15.58
C LEU A 54 -13.39 9.61 -15.36
N ALA A 55 -12.49 9.53 -16.35
CA ALA A 55 -11.27 8.76 -16.24
C ALA A 55 -10.43 9.21 -15.03
N ARG A 56 -10.17 10.52 -14.93
CA ARG A 56 -9.38 11.10 -13.85
C ARG A 56 -9.98 10.81 -12.46
N ASN A 57 -11.29 10.92 -12.32
CA ASN A 57 -11.96 10.64 -11.05
C ASN A 57 -11.91 9.16 -10.70
N LEU A 58 -12.05 8.27 -11.69
CA LEU A 58 -11.93 6.84 -11.48
C LEU A 58 -10.51 6.43 -11.09
N ASP A 59 -9.48 7.01 -11.71
CA ASP A 59 -8.08 6.79 -11.33
C ASP A 59 -7.83 7.22 -9.89
N ALA A 60 -8.35 8.37 -9.46
CA ALA A 60 -8.24 8.83 -8.07
C ALA A 60 -8.94 7.86 -7.09
N VAL A 61 -10.14 7.37 -7.42
CA VAL A 61 -10.84 6.37 -6.59
C VAL A 61 -10.06 5.07 -6.49
N VAL A 62 -9.44 4.60 -7.58
CA VAL A 62 -8.59 3.40 -7.56
C VAL A 62 -7.38 3.61 -6.66
N GLU A 63 -6.70 4.76 -6.78
CA GLU A 63 -5.58 5.13 -5.92
C GLU A 63 -6.00 5.14 -4.44
N ASP A 64 -7.10 5.81 -4.11
CA ASP A 64 -7.64 5.87 -2.74
C ASP A 64 -7.94 4.47 -2.17
N CYS A 65 -8.60 3.60 -2.96
CA CYS A 65 -8.90 2.23 -2.56
C CYS A 65 -7.63 1.40 -2.33
N VAL A 66 -6.64 1.51 -3.21
CA VAL A 66 -5.35 0.80 -3.09
C VAL A 66 -4.60 1.26 -1.84
N ASN A 67 -4.56 2.57 -1.61
CA ASN A 67 -3.90 3.15 -0.45
C ASN A 67 -4.60 2.78 0.86
N ALA A 68 -5.94 2.77 0.90
CA ALA A 68 -6.70 2.37 2.08
C ALA A 68 -6.46 0.91 2.49
N VAL A 69 -6.37 -0.01 1.51
CA VAL A 69 -6.07 -1.43 1.77
C VAL A 69 -4.60 -1.62 2.15
N GLY A 70 -3.70 -0.85 1.53
CA GLY A 70 -2.26 -1.05 1.60
C GLY A 70 -1.78 -2.20 0.72
N VAL A 71 -0.51 -2.16 0.34
CA VAL A 71 0.07 -3.07 -0.66
C VAL A 71 1.26 -3.83 -0.09
N GLU A 72 1.22 -5.18 -0.13
CA GLU A 72 2.37 -6.03 0.23
C GLU A 72 3.45 -5.95 -0.85
N ILE A 73 4.57 -5.31 -0.50
CA ILE A 73 5.61 -4.97 -1.47
C ILE A 73 6.34 -6.19 -2.05
N ASN A 74 6.41 -7.30 -1.30
CA ASN A 74 7.14 -8.49 -1.72
C ASN A 74 6.36 -9.37 -2.70
N THR A 75 5.03 -9.23 -2.76
CA THR A 75 4.18 -10.02 -3.66
C THR A 75 3.52 -9.21 -4.76
N ALA A 76 3.33 -7.90 -4.54
CA ALA A 76 2.62 -7.04 -5.47
C ALA A 76 3.26 -6.98 -6.86
N SER A 77 2.43 -6.93 -7.90
CA SER A 77 2.87 -6.67 -9.28
C SER A 77 3.25 -5.19 -9.47
N SER A 78 4.02 -4.90 -10.51
CA SER A 78 4.32 -3.51 -10.87
C SER A 78 3.06 -2.70 -11.20
N ALA A 79 2.02 -3.35 -11.74
CA ALA A 79 0.74 -2.73 -12.02
C ALA A 79 0.03 -2.28 -10.74
N LEU A 80 0.02 -3.11 -9.69
CA LEU A 80 -0.56 -2.75 -8.39
C LEU A 80 0.28 -1.67 -7.69
N LEU A 81 1.60 -1.83 -7.67
CA LEU A 81 2.51 -0.84 -7.07
C LEU A 81 2.39 0.54 -7.71
N SER A 82 2.13 0.63 -9.01
CA SER A 82 1.96 1.91 -9.71
C SER A 82 0.69 2.67 -9.35
N GLN A 83 -0.25 2.03 -8.65
CA GLN A 83 -1.46 2.66 -8.10
C GLN A 83 -1.26 3.21 -6.69
N VAL A 84 -0.11 2.96 -6.06
CA VAL A 84 0.22 3.51 -4.74
C VAL A 84 0.63 4.96 -4.87
N ALA A 85 0.09 5.84 -4.03
CA ALA A 85 0.46 7.25 -3.99
C ALA A 85 1.97 7.45 -3.87
N GLY A 86 2.52 8.38 -4.64
CA GLY A 86 3.96 8.63 -4.70
C GLY A 86 4.78 7.67 -5.55
N LEU A 87 4.18 6.60 -6.10
CA LEU A 87 4.83 5.68 -7.02
C LEU A 87 4.31 5.89 -8.46
N ASN A 88 5.21 5.76 -9.41
CA ASN A 88 4.88 5.71 -10.83
C ASN A 88 5.31 4.36 -11.44
N GLN A 89 4.92 4.10 -12.68
CA GLN A 89 5.24 2.84 -13.37
C GLN A 89 6.74 2.49 -13.36
N THR A 90 7.61 3.50 -13.51
CA THR A 90 9.07 3.26 -13.51
C THR A 90 9.56 2.85 -12.13
N ILE A 91 9.12 3.54 -11.07
CA ILE A 91 9.49 3.20 -9.70
C ILE A 91 8.92 1.84 -9.33
N ALA A 92 7.66 1.57 -9.67
CA ALA A 92 7.01 0.27 -9.43
C ALA A 92 7.76 -0.89 -10.10
N HIS A 93 8.20 -0.71 -11.34
CA HIS A 93 9.04 -1.68 -12.03
C HIS A 93 10.39 -1.88 -11.32
N ASN A 94 11.06 -0.79 -10.95
CA ASN A 94 12.35 -0.86 -10.24
C ASN A 94 12.24 -1.54 -8.88
N ILE A 95 11.11 -1.40 -8.16
CA ILE A 95 10.86 -2.12 -6.91
C ILE A 95 10.82 -3.63 -7.17
N VAL A 96 10.09 -4.06 -8.20
CA VAL A 96 9.99 -5.48 -8.58
C VAL A 96 11.34 -6.03 -8.98
N GLU A 97 12.09 -5.31 -9.82
CA GLU A 97 13.44 -5.73 -10.21
C GLU A 97 14.39 -5.80 -9.01
N PHE A 98 14.37 -4.80 -8.15
CA PHE A 98 15.21 -4.77 -6.96
C PHE A 98 14.98 -6.00 -6.06
N ARG A 99 13.71 -6.37 -5.79
CA ARG A 99 13.40 -7.55 -4.97
C ARG A 99 13.80 -8.86 -5.66
N ASN A 100 13.69 -8.94 -6.99
CA ASN A 100 14.11 -10.12 -7.76
C ASN A 100 15.62 -10.33 -7.71
N GLN A 101 16.39 -9.24 -7.72
CA GLN A 101 17.86 -9.28 -7.71
C GLN A 101 18.44 -9.41 -6.29
N ASN A 102 17.82 -8.77 -5.29
CA ASN A 102 18.38 -8.62 -3.95
C ASN A 102 17.60 -9.38 -2.86
N GLY A 103 16.58 -10.15 -3.24
CA GLY A 103 15.67 -10.82 -2.33
C GLY A 103 14.62 -9.89 -1.72
N PRO A 104 13.70 -10.45 -0.91
CA PRO A 104 12.56 -9.71 -0.37
C PRO A 104 12.99 -8.57 0.55
N PHE A 105 12.16 -7.54 0.58
CA PHE A 105 12.31 -6.44 1.54
C PHE A 105 12.02 -6.95 2.95
N LYS A 106 12.91 -6.63 3.89
CA LYS A 106 12.78 -6.92 5.32
C LYS A 106 12.44 -5.67 6.15
N GLN A 107 12.59 -4.50 5.56
CA GLN A 107 12.37 -3.20 6.18
C GLN A 107 11.96 -2.17 5.12
N ARG A 108 11.01 -1.27 5.45
CA ARG A 108 10.61 -0.16 4.58
C ARG A 108 11.80 0.74 4.19
N LYS A 109 12.73 0.98 5.10
CA LYS A 109 13.93 1.81 4.82
C LYS A 109 14.77 1.29 3.66
N ARG A 110 14.70 -0.02 3.33
CA ARG A 110 15.43 -0.60 2.21
C ARG A 110 14.93 -0.11 0.85
N LEU A 111 13.70 0.40 0.79
CA LEU A 111 13.13 1.04 -0.40
C LEU A 111 13.94 2.22 -0.90
N LYS A 112 14.59 2.97 -0.02
CA LYS A 112 15.49 4.08 -0.41
C LYS A 112 16.69 3.65 -1.27
N LYS A 113 16.96 2.35 -1.40
CA LYS A 113 17.98 1.80 -2.29
C LYS A 113 17.48 1.49 -3.70
N VAL A 114 16.17 1.58 -3.91
CA VAL A 114 15.55 1.36 -5.22
C VAL A 114 15.86 2.55 -6.14
N ALA A 115 16.28 2.26 -7.35
CA ALA A 115 16.59 3.29 -8.34
C ALA A 115 15.37 4.19 -8.61
N ARG A 116 15.59 5.50 -8.65
CA ARG A 116 14.58 6.56 -8.86
C ARG A 116 13.55 6.73 -7.75
N LEU A 117 13.60 5.95 -6.68
CA LEU A 117 12.77 6.17 -5.50
C LEU A 117 13.51 7.13 -4.56
N GLY A 118 13.25 8.43 -4.72
CA GLY A 118 13.83 9.48 -3.88
C GLY A 118 13.09 9.62 -2.54
N ASP A 119 13.65 10.45 -1.64
CA ASP A 119 13.06 10.66 -0.30
C ASP A 119 11.61 11.11 -0.37
N LYS A 120 11.26 12.04 -1.26
CA LYS A 120 9.89 12.53 -1.41
C LYS A 120 8.90 11.43 -1.83
N SER A 121 9.27 10.58 -2.77
CA SER A 121 8.44 9.44 -3.18
C SER A 121 8.35 8.39 -2.06
N PHE A 122 9.43 8.20 -1.30
CA PHE A 122 9.41 7.33 -0.12
C PHE A 122 8.45 7.84 0.95
N GLU A 123 8.50 9.12 1.29
CA GLU A 123 7.61 9.75 2.27
C GLU A 123 6.14 9.62 1.86
N GLN A 124 5.83 9.80 0.58
CA GLN A 124 4.45 9.67 0.10
C GLN A 124 3.94 8.22 0.11
N ALA A 125 4.79 7.26 -0.23
CA ALA A 125 4.37 5.86 -0.43
C ALA A 125 4.49 4.98 0.82
N ALA A 126 5.39 5.31 1.75
CA ALA A 126 5.80 4.41 2.84
C ALA A 126 4.65 3.97 3.76
N GLY A 127 3.67 4.84 4.01
CA GLY A 127 2.49 4.52 4.82
C GLY A 127 1.55 3.50 4.17
N PHE A 128 1.59 3.33 2.86
CA PHE A 128 0.71 2.44 2.10
C PHE A 128 1.36 1.11 1.71
N LEU A 129 2.67 0.98 1.91
CA LEU A 129 3.41 -0.23 1.61
C LEU A 129 3.54 -1.10 2.86
N ARG A 130 3.22 -2.37 2.75
CA ARG A 130 3.29 -3.36 3.83
C ARG A 130 4.41 -4.36 3.56
N ILE A 131 5.01 -4.86 4.63
CA ILE A 131 6.00 -5.94 4.57
C ILE A 131 5.57 -7.01 5.59
N HIS A 132 4.96 -8.07 5.10
CA HIS A 132 4.68 -9.23 5.93
C HIS A 132 6.00 -9.85 6.41
N ASN A 133 6.07 -10.26 7.66
CA ASN A 133 7.27 -10.80 8.29
C ASN A 133 8.48 -9.84 8.28
N ALA A 134 8.21 -8.53 8.40
CA ALA A 134 9.23 -7.50 8.54
C ALA A 134 10.06 -7.68 9.82
N MET A 135 11.29 -7.17 9.82
CA MET A 135 12.12 -7.10 11.03
C MET A 135 11.54 -6.17 12.08
N ASN A 136 10.89 -5.08 11.64
CA ASN A 136 10.11 -4.20 12.49
C ASN A 136 8.62 -4.47 12.23
N PRO A 137 7.83 -4.94 13.21
CA PRO A 137 6.41 -5.20 13.04
C PRO A 137 5.61 -4.01 12.51
N LEU A 138 6.02 -2.78 12.81
CA LEU A 138 5.39 -1.57 12.27
C LEU A 138 5.47 -1.46 10.74
N ASP A 139 6.44 -2.11 10.11
CA ASP A 139 6.52 -2.13 8.64
C ASP A 139 5.37 -2.96 8.00
N ASN A 140 4.59 -3.70 8.80
CA ASN A 140 3.36 -4.37 8.38
C ASN A 140 2.08 -3.61 8.75
N SER A 141 2.18 -2.44 9.37
CA SER A 141 1.04 -1.60 9.77
C SER A 141 0.83 -0.43 8.81
N ALA A 142 -0.24 0.33 8.99
CA ALA A 142 -0.47 1.59 8.26
C ALA A 142 0.33 2.77 8.85
N VAL A 143 0.90 2.63 10.05
CA VAL A 143 1.69 3.67 10.69
C VAL A 143 2.86 4.09 9.80
N HIS A 144 2.94 5.39 9.52
CA HIS A 144 4.03 5.95 8.72
C HIS A 144 5.37 5.87 9.46
N PRO A 145 6.49 5.58 8.77
CA PRO A 145 7.81 5.48 9.43
C PRO A 145 8.23 6.70 10.25
N GLU A 146 7.80 7.89 9.88
CA GLU A 146 8.05 9.13 10.65
C GLU A 146 7.39 9.09 12.03
N SER A 147 6.26 8.39 12.15
CA SER A 147 5.48 8.28 13.39
C SER A 147 5.92 7.13 14.30
N TYR A 148 6.92 6.34 13.92
CA TYR A 148 7.39 5.23 14.77
C TYR A 148 7.88 5.68 16.14
N SER A 149 8.37 6.92 16.27
CA SER A 149 8.78 7.51 17.56
C SER A 149 7.61 7.61 18.54
N VAL A 150 6.39 7.89 18.06
CA VAL A 150 5.18 7.94 18.90
C VAL A 150 4.87 6.55 19.45
N VAL A 151 4.91 5.52 18.59
CA VAL A 151 4.69 4.12 19.02
C VAL A 151 5.75 3.69 20.04
N GLN A 152 7.01 4.07 19.84
CA GLN A 152 8.07 3.79 20.82
C GLN A 152 7.84 4.48 22.17
N LYS A 153 7.31 5.72 22.19
CA LYS A 153 6.89 6.41 23.42
C LYS A 153 5.78 5.62 24.14
N ILE A 154 4.76 5.15 23.37
CA ILE A 154 3.66 4.33 23.94
C ILE A 154 4.22 3.06 24.58
N ILE A 155 5.06 2.31 23.88
CA ILE A 155 5.71 1.09 24.36
C ILE A 155 6.52 1.34 25.63
N SER A 156 7.37 2.36 25.61
CA SER A 156 8.25 2.68 26.73
C SER A 156 7.48 3.14 27.97
N LYS A 157 6.45 4.00 27.80
CA LYS A 157 5.64 4.55 28.90
C LYS A 157 4.80 3.47 29.59
N ASN A 158 4.31 2.51 28.83
CA ASN A 158 3.45 1.44 29.36
C ASN A 158 4.21 0.16 29.66
N ASN A 159 5.52 0.10 29.39
CA ASN A 159 6.37 -1.09 29.57
C ASN A 159 5.79 -2.35 28.92
N ILE A 160 5.33 -2.22 27.69
CA ILE A 160 4.72 -3.30 26.88
C ILE A 160 5.58 -3.63 25.67
N ASP A 161 5.42 -4.84 25.14
CA ASP A 161 6.05 -5.24 23.88
C ASP A 161 5.20 -4.81 22.68
N ILE A 162 5.85 -4.51 21.56
CA ILE A 162 5.20 -4.09 20.32
C ILE A 162 4.23 -5.16 19.79
N GLY A 163 4.58 -6.45 19.92
CA GLY A 163 3.71 -7.55 19.51
C GLY A 163 2.43 -7.66 20.34
N SER A 164 2.48 -7.20 21.60
CA SER A 164 1.31 -7.13 22.49
C SER A 164 0.44 -5.90 22.25
N LEU A 165 0.98 -4.88 21.60
CA LEU A 165 0.27 -3.63 21.28
C LEU A 165 -0.54 -3.77 19.98
N ILE A 166 0.08 -4.33 18.93
CA ILE A 166 -0.54 -4.45 17.62
C ILE A 166 -1.76 -5.39 17.68
N GLY A 167 -2.92 -4.86 17.25
CA GLY A 167 -4.18 -5.61 17.23
C GLY A 167 -4.88 -5.77 18.58
N ASN A 168 -4.34 -5.22 19.68
CA ASN A 168 -4.95 -5.27 21.00
C ASN A 168 -5.90 -4.10 21.22
N SER A 169 -7.13 -4.22 20.69
CA SER A 169 -8.15 -3.17 20.75
C SER A 169 -8.52 -2.74 22.18
N GLN A 170 -8.39 -3.60 23.18
CA GLN A 170 -8.69 -3.23 24.58
C GLN A 170 -7.61 -2.31 25.14
N LEU A 171 -6.35 -2.67 24.90
CA LEU A 171 -5.20 -1.85 25.32
C LEU A 171 -5.19 -0.52 24.60
N LEU A 172 -5.36 -0.52 23.27
CA LEU A 172 -5.39 0.70 22.45
C LEU A 172 -6.49 1.68 22.91
N LYS A 173 -7.69 1.18 23.22
CA LYS A 173 -8.79 2.01 23.75
C LYS A 173 -8.53 2.58 25.14
N SER A 174 -7.64 1.99 25.92
CA SER A 174 -7.27 2.49 27.26
C SER A 174 -6.22 3.61 27.21
N LEU A 175 -5.56 3.80 26.06
CA LEU A 175 -4.54 4.84 25.87
C LEU A 175 -5.20 6.21 25.68
N SER A 176 -4.67 7.20 26.39
CA SER A 176 -5.05 8.60 26.16
C SER A 176 -4.09 9.24 25.14
N ALA A 177 -4.60 9.57 23.95
CA ALA A 177 -3.77 10.17 22.89
C ALA A 177 -3.04 11.46 23.34
N THR A 178 -3.64 12.24 24.25
CA THR A 178 -3.04 13.44 24.81
C THR A 178 -1.71 13.21 25.52
N ASP A 179 -1.50 11.99 26.04
CA ASP A 179 -0.30 11.62 26.79
C ASP A 179 0.96 11.43 25.93
N TYR A 180 0.78 11.37 24.61
CA TYR A 180 1.82 11.04 23.63
C TYR A 180 2.01 12.15 22.60
N THR A 181 1.30 13.26 22.73
CA THR A 181 1.48 14.46 21.89
C THR A 181 2.80 15.16 22.21
N ASP A 182 3.36 15.83 21.22
CA ASP A 182 4.52 16.71 21.35
C ASP A 182 4.49 17.83 20.30
N GLU A 183 5.58 18.59 20.18
CA GLU A 183 5.69 19.68 19.19
C GLU A 183 5.60 19.19 17.74
N GLN A 184 5.98 17.94 17.47
CA GLN A 184 5.99 17.35 16.14
C GLN A 184 4.66 16.62 15.84
N PHE A 185 4.04 15.97 16.83
CA PHE A 185 2.84 15.15 16.67
C PHE A 185 1.71 15.68 17.54
N GLY A 186 0.74 16.32 16.90
CA GLY A 186 -0.47 16.83 17.55
C GLY A 186 -1.48 15.73 17.85
N LEU A 187 -2.52 16.08 18.60
CA LEU A 187 -3.57 15.17 19.04
C LEU A 187 -4.25 14.39 17.89
N PRO A 188 -4.60 14.99 16.74
CA PRO A 188 -5.20 14.23 15.63
C PRO A 188 -4.29 13.11 15.14
N THR A 189 -3.01 13.41 14.89
CA THR A 189 -2.02 12.43 14.41
C THR A 189 -1.82 11.28 15.39
N VAL A 190 -1.73 11.57 16.69
CA VAL A 190 -1.57 10.52 17.71
C VAL A 190 -2.84 9.66 17.81
N THR A 191 -4.01 10.27 17.66
CA THR A 191 -5.29 9.53 17.64
C THR A 191 -5.34 8.55 16.47
N ASP A 192 -4.95 9.00 15.27
CA ASP A 192 -4.90 8.16 14.07
C ASP A 192 -3.91 7.00 14.24
N ILE A 193 -2.71 7.26 14.79
CA ILE A 193 -1.70 6.22 15.06
C ILE A 193 -2.22 5.15 16.04
N ILE A 194 -3.01 5.53 17.04
CA ILE A 194 -3.60 4.60 18.01
C ILE A 194 -4.75 3.81 17.38
N ALA A 195 -5.43 4.36 16.37
CA ALA A 195 -6.54 3.72 15.67
C ALA A 195 -6.08 2.68 14.63
N GLU A 196 -4.85 2.81 14.09
CA GLU A 196 -4.21 1.93 13.10
C GLU A 196 -3.65 0.64 13.74
#